data_888b8e6282c3434e6e0805024cbf44df
#
_entry.id   888b8e6282c3434e6e0805024cbf44df
#
_cell.length_a   1.000
_cell.length_b   1.000
_cell.length_c   1.000
_cell.angle_alpha   90.00
_cell.angle_beta   90.00
_cell.angle_gamma   90.00
#
_symmetry.space_group_name_H-M   'P 1'
#
loop_
_entity.id
_entity.type
_entity.pdbx_description
1 polymer ?
#
loop_
_entity_poly.entity_id
_entity_poly.type
_entity_poly.pdbx_seq_one_letter_code
_entity_poly.pdbx_strand_id
1 'polypeptide(L)'
;MPINYDEIMSMTSENVEISYSDKDSILYSLGVGLGNDPMNMAELKYVYENSQVALPSMATNFQYHSPLLLKANINFILVVHGEQKLSFTNPLPVSGDFISNAKVIGCYDKGAGKGAIIEVETTINQKKDNTEICKLVSTTFARGDGGFGGPESPKNEIFKPEGDPDVVHEIKTKPDQALIFRLSGDYNPLHSDPNFAKTAGFEKPILHGMC
;
A
#
# COMPACT_ATOMS: atom_id res chain seq x y z
N MET A 1 -14.63 6.04 -20.18
CA MET A 1 -15.83 6.77 -19.69
C MET A 1 -15.42 7.47 -18.41
N PRO A 2 -15.97 8.62 -18.06
CA PRO A 2 -15.64 9.27 -16.78
C PRO A 2 -16.05 8.39 -15.59
N ILE A 3 -15.41 8.60 -14.43
CA ILE A 3 -15.79 7.98 -13.16
C ILE A 3 -17.30 8.22 -12.91
N ASN A 4 -18.02 7.17 -12.52
CA ASN A 4 -19.34 7.30 -11.92
C ASN A 4 -19.17 7.46 -10.41
N TYR A 5 -19.44 8.65 -9.90
CA TYR A 5 -19.24 9.01 -8.49
C TYR A 5 -20.05 8.10 -7.53
N ASP A 6 -21.35 7.91 -7.81
CA ASP A 6 -22.22 7.14 -6.92
C ASP A 6 -21.84 5.65 -6.92
N GLU A 7 -21.46 5.12 -8.08
CA GLU A 7 -21.00 3.75 -8.22
C GLU A 7 -19.71 3.53 -7.40
N ILE A 8 -18.70 4.40 -7.55
CA ILE A 8 -17.43 4.23 -6.87
C ILE A 8 -17.59 4.40 -5.35
N MET A 9 -18.41 5.35 -4.89
CA MET A 9 -18.68 5.56 -3.46
C MET A 9 -19.48 4.42 -2.82
N SER A 10 -20.20 3.63 -3.60
CA SER A 10 -20.93 2.45 -3.12
C SER A 10 -20.07 1.17 -3.04
N MET A 11 -18.82 1.23 -3.52
CA MET A 11 -17.96 0.04 -3.57
C MET A 11 -17.55 -0.41 -2.17
N THR A 12 -17.81 -1.68 -1.90
CA THR A 12 -17.38 -2.40 -0.68
C THR A 12 -16.82 -3.77 -1.03
N SER A 13 -16.00 -4.30 -0.14
CA SER A 13 -15.52 -5.68 -0.16
C SER A 13 -15.57 -6.19 1.28
N GLU A 14 -16.30 -7.26 1.52
CA GLU A 14 -16.59 -7.74 2.87
C GLU A 14 -16.13 -9.18 3.04
N ASN A 15 -15.69 -9.50 4.27
CA ASN A 15 -15.34 -10.85 4.71
C ASN A 15 -14.30 -11.54 3.83
N VAL A 16 -13.33 -10.79 3.31
CA VAL A 16 -12.22 -11.38 2.54
C VAL A 16 -11.25 -12.03 3.50
N GLU A 17 -11.09 -13.34 3.36
CA GLU A 17 -10.15 -14.12 4.16
C GLU A 17 -8.71 -13.89 3.68
N ILE A 18 -7.82 -13.64 4.63
CA ILE A 18 -6.39 -13.47 4.41
C ILE A 18 -5.66 -14.37 5.38
N SER A 19 -4.66 -15.09 4.88
CA SER A 19 -3.77 -15.92 5.70
C SER A 19 -2.33 -15.64 5.30
N TYR A 20 -1.45 -15.52 6.28
CA TYR A 20 -0.01 -15.45 6.05
C TYR A 20 0.77 -16.16 7.17
N SER A 21 1.96 -16.61 6.84
CA SER A 21 2.89 -17.32 7.72
C SER A 21 3.99 -16.39 8.25
N ASP A 22 4.76 -16.87 9.22
CA ASP A 22 6.00 -16.27 9.69
C ASP A 22 7.01 -16.03 8.56
N LYS A 23 7.09 -16.98 7.60
CA LYS A 23 7.91 -16.85 6.40
C LYS A 23 7.50 -15.64 5.53
N ASP A 24 6.20 -15.33 5.41
CA ASP A 24 5.73 -14.18 4.66
C ASP A 24 6.14 -12.87 5.34
N SER A 25 6.12 -12.84 6.68
CA SER A 25 6.62 -11.71 7.46
C SER A 25 8.11 -11.48 7.28
N ILE A 26 8.91 -12.56 7.24
CA ILE A 26 10.35 -12.50 6.93
C ILE A 26 10.56 -12.00 5.49
N LEU A 27 9.82 -12.55 4.53
CA LEU A 27 9.91 -12.16 3.12
C LEU A 27 9.64 -10.67 2.93
N TYR A 28 8.60 -10.13 3.61
CA TYR A 28 8.33 -8.70 3.60
C TYR A 28 9.51 -7.90 4.15
N SER A 29 10.05 -8.30 5.29
CA SER A 29 11.19 -7.63 5.94
C SER A 29 12.43 -7.60 5.04
N LEU A 30 12.74 -8.69 4.37
CA LEU A 30 13.81 -8.76 3.36
C LEU A 30 13.50 -7.87 2.14
N GLY A 31 12.23 -7.81 1.74
CA GLY A 31 11.75 -6.99 0.63
C GLY A 31 11.93 -5.50 0.86
N VAL A 32 11.76 -5.00 2.09
CA VAL A 32 12.04 -3.60 2.46
C VAL A 32 13.50 -3.34 2.84
N GLY A 33 14.38 -4.34 2.69
CA GLY A 33 15.84 -4.18 2.82
C GLY A 33 16.42 -4.49 4.20
N LEU A 34 15.64 -5.05 5.13
CA LEU A 34 16.21 -5.51 6.41
C LEU A 34 17.08 -6.75 6.20
N GLY A 35 18.04 -6.96 7.11
CA GLY A 35 18.99 -8.07 7.04
C GLY A 35 20.12 -7.86 6.03
N ASN A 36 20.33 -6.65 5.53
CA ASN A 36 21.43 -6.32 4.63
C ASN A 36 22.80 -6.40 5.31
N ASP A 37 22.85 -6.04 6.60
CA ASP A 37 24.04 -6.21 7.43
C ASP A 37 23.86 -7.47 8.30
N PRO A 38 24.61 -8.56 8.04
CA PRO A 38 24.51 -9.81 8.79
C PRO A 38 24.94 -9.68 10.25
N MET A 39 25.60 -8.59 10.63
CA MET A 39 26.03 -8.29 12.00
C MET A 39 25.04 -7.39 12.75
N ASN A 40 23.97 -6.91 12.10
CA ASN A 40 22.98 -6.05 12.75
C ASN A 40 21.98 -6.88 13.59
N MET A 41 22.31 -7.09 14.85
CA MET A 41 21.45 -7.83 15.78
C MET A 41 20.09 -7.17 16.03
N ALA A 42 19.97 -5.85 15.81
CA ALA A 42 18.70 -5.15 16.01
C ALA A 42 17.65 -5.50 14.94
N GLU A 43 18.09 -5.85 13.72
CA GLU A 43 17.23 -6.29 12.62
C GLU A 43 16.91 -7.78 12.67
N LEU A 44 17.70 -8.58 13.39
CA LEU A 44 17.58 -10.04 13.39
C LEU A 44 16.15 -10.51 13.72
N LYS A 45 15.48 -9.87 14.67
CA LYS A 45 14.08 -10.19 15.05
C LYS A 45 13.04 -10.04 13.94
N TYR A 46 13.36 -9.40 12.82
CA TYR A 46 12.47 -9.24 11.68
C TYR A 46 12.75 -10.23 10.55
N VAL A 47 13.92 -10.84 10.54
CA VAL A 47 14.41 -11.69 9.43
C VAL A 47 14.80 -13.11 9.86
N TYR A 48 14.57 -13.45 11.12
CA TYR A 48 14.88 -14.75 11.71
C TYR A 48 13.73 -15.20 12.61
N GLU A 49 13.37 -16.47 12.54
CA GLU A 49 12.18 -17.05 13.19
C GLU A 49 12.25 -17.09 14.72
N ASN A 50 13.45 -16.99 15.31
CA ASN A 50 13.59 -16.98 16.76
C ASN A 50 13.23 -15.62 17.36
N SER A 51 12.15 -15.56 18.14
CA SER A 51 11.60 -14.32 18.72
C SER A 51 11.19 -13.28 17.67
N GLN A 52 10.64 -13.76 16.57
CA GLN A 52 10.25 -12.95 15.42
C GLN A 52 9.20 -11.89 15.79
N VAL A 53 9.33 -10.73 15.15
CA VAL A 53 8.38 -9.60 15.22
C VAL A 53 8.00 -9.21 13.78
N ALA A 54 6.73 -9.04 13.52
CA ALA A 54 6.27 -8.50 12.23
C ALA A 54 6.52 -6.99 12.16
N LEU A 55 6.95 -6.50 10.99
CA LEU A 55 7.01 -5.06 10.74
C LEU A 55 5.59 -4.51 10.61
N PRO A 56 5.23 -3.43 11.34
CA PRO A 56 3.90 -2.84 11.23
C PRO A 56 3.55 -2.43 9.80
N SER A 57 4.51 -1.93 9.02
CA SER A 57 4.31 -1.53 7.63
C SER A 57 3.88 -2.69 6.71
N MET A 58 4.11 -3.96 7.09
CA MET A 58 3.61 -5.13 6.35
C MET A 58 2.07 -5.13 6.23
N ALA A 59 1.37 -4.49 7.15
CA ALA A 59 -0.09 -4.38 7.09
C ALA A 59 -0.58 -3.72 5.79
N THR A 60 0.24 -2.90 5.12
CA THR A 60 -0.10 -2.32 3.81
C THR A 60 -0.44 -3.36 2.77
N ASN A 61 0.14 -4.57 2.88
CA ASN A 61 -0.09 -5.65 1.93
C ASN A 61 -1.51 -6.23 1.99
N PHE A 62 -2.23 -6.04 3.10
CA PHE A 62 -3.61 -6.51 3.20
C PHE A 62 -4.54 -5.91 2.14
N GLN A 63 -4.26 -4.69 1.67
CA GLN A 63 -5.05 -4.04 0.61
C GLN A 63 -5.02 -4.81 -0.71
N TYR A 64 -3.95 -5.56 -1.00
CA TYR A 64 -3.82 -6.31 -2.25
C TYR A 64 -4.71 -7.55 -2.31
N HIS A 65 -5.18 -8.05 -1.17
CA HIS A 65 -6.12 -9.17 -1.10
C HIS A 65 -7.56 -8.73 -1.40
N SER A 66 -7.87 -7.44 -1.31
CA SER A 66 -9.17 -6.87 -1.58
C SER A 66 -9.07 -5.73 -2.60
N PRO A 67 -8.71 -6.01 -3.86
CA PRO A 67 -8.43 -4.98 -4.86
C PRO A 67 -9.74 -4.32 -5.34
N LEU A 68 -10.39 -3.56 -4.47
CA LEU A 68 -11.70 -2.97 -4.67
C LEU A 68 -11.75 -2.12 -5.95
N LEU A 69 -10.72 -1.31 -6.17
CA LEU A 69 -10.65 -0.40 -7.31
C LEU A 69 -10.45 -1.10 -8.66
N LEU A 70 -10.07 -2.39 -8.70
CA LEU A 70 -10.01 -3.13 -9.98
C LEU A 70 -11.38 -3.26 -10.66
N LYS A 71 -12.46 -3.09 -9.89
CA LYS A 71 -13.82 -3.06 -10.40
C LYS A 71 -14.27 -1.66 -10.84
N ALA A 72 -13.50 -0.63 -10.49
CA ALA A 72 -13.77 0.74 -10.87
C ALA A 72 -13.38 0.99 -12.34
N ASN A 73 -14.15 1.79 -13.03
CA ASN A 73 -13.85 2.19 -14.41
C ASN A 73 -12.82 3.34 -14.42
N ILE A 74 -11.55 3.02 -14.04
CA ILE A 74 -10.43 3.97 -14.02
C ILE A 74 -9.28 3.50 -14.92
N ASN A 75 -8.46 4.44 -15.38
CA ASN A 75 -7.30 4.13 -16.20
C ASN A 75 -6.10 3.68 -15.35
N PHE A 76 -5.98 2.38 -15.08
CA PHE A 76 -4.93 1.82 -14.22
C PHE A 76 -3.49 2.09 -14.69
N ILE A 77 -3.25 2.38 -15.98
CA ILE A 77 -1.92 2.73 -16.48
C ILE A 77 -1.43 4.07 -15.89
N LEU A 78 -2.39 4.96 -15.59
CA LEU A 78 -2.13 6.29 -15.05
C LEU A 78 -2.35 6.39 -13.53
N VAL A 79 -2.60 5.26 -12.86
CA VAL A 79 -2.78 5.22 -11.40
C VAL A 79 -1.45 5.19 -10.69
N VAL A 80 -1.33 6.00 -9.64
CA VAL A 80 -0.21 5.95 -8.69
C VAL A 80 -0.72 5.92 -7.26
N HIS A 81 0.02 5.25 -6.39
CA HIS A 81 -0.21 5.28 -4.95
C HIS A 81 0.16 6.69 -4.43
N GLY A 82 -0.76 7.36 -3.76
CA GLY A 82 -0.57 8.73 -3.29
C GLY A 82 -0.16 8.81 -1.83
N GLU A 83 -0.92 8.17 -0.95
CA GLU A 83 -0.71 8.19 0.50
C GLU A 83 -1.14 6.87 1.12
N GLN A 84 -0.49 6.48 2.22
CA GLN A 84 -0.87 5.34 3.04
C GLN A 84 -0.91 5.74 4.50
N LYS A 85 -2.07 5.56 5.16
CA LYS A 85 -2.23 5.72 6.61
C LYS A 85 -2.43 4.36 7.25
N LEU A 86 -1.79 4.14 8.38
CA LEU A 86 -1.89 2.93 9.20
C LEU A 86 -2.25 3.33 10.62
N SER A 87 -3.29 2.72 11.17
CA SER A 87 -3.70 2.89 12.57
C SER A 87 -3.83 1.51 13.21
N PHE A 88 -3.02 1.24 14.24
CA PHE A 88 -3.01 -0.05 14.93
C PHE A 88 -3.76 0.04 16.26
N THR A 89 -4.69 -0.89 16.46
CA THR A 89 -5.37 -1.15 17.73
C THR A 89 -4.61 -2.22 18.52
N ASN A 90 -4.02 -3.19 17.82
CA ASN A 90 -3.23 -4.26 18.38
C ASN A 90 -1.95 -4.49 17.54
N PRO A 91 -0.88 -5.05 18.13
CA PRO A 91 0.33 -5.41 17.40
C PRO A 91 0.01 -6.37 16.24
N LEU A 92 0.69 -6.18 15.11
CA LEU A 92 0.58 -7.10 13.99
C LEU A 92 1.21 -8.45 14.34
N PRO A 93 0.47 -9.58 14.32
CA PRO A 93 1.04 -10.90 14.54
C PRO A 93 2.04 -11.27 13.43
N VAL A 94 2.98 -12.16 13.72
CA VAL A 94 3.95 -12.68 12.73
C VAL A 94 3.31 -13.64 11.72
N SER A 95 2.17 -14.23 12.08
CA SER A 95 1.38 -15.14 11.24
C SER A 95 -0.06 -15.18 11.71
N GLY A 96 -0.98 -15.64 10.88
CA GLY A 96 -2.37 -15.86 11.28
C GLY A 96 -3.36 -15.79 10.14
N ASP A 97 -4.64 -15.95 10.53
CA ASP A 97 -5.80 -15.83 9.67
C ASP A 97 -6.58 -14.58 10.04
N PHE A 98 -6.99 -13.81 9.05
CA PHE A 98 -7.61 -12.51 9.20
C PHE A 98 -8.82 -12.38 8.28
N ILE A 99 -9.67 -11.42 8.63
CA ILE A 99 -10.79 -10.95 7.81
C ILE A 99 -10.53 -9.49 7.45
N SER A 100 -10.58 -9.20 6.16
CA SER A 100 -10.48 -7.85 5.60
C SER A 100 -11.84 -7.36 5.14
N ASN A 101 -12.19 -6.13 5.54
CA ASN A 101 -13.35 -5.42 5.04
C ASN A 101 -12.88 -4.07 4.49
N ALA A 102 -13.22 -3.77 3.24
CA ALA A 102 -12.81 -2.55 2.57
C ALA A 102 -14.00 -1.77 2.01
N LYS A 103 -13.90 -0.45 2.00
CA LYS A 103 -14.89 0.46 1.41
C LYS A 103 -14.23 1.70 0.87
N VAL A 104 -14.79 2.29 -0.18
CA VAL A 104 -14.42 3.64 -0.62
C VAL A 104 -15.00 4.63 0.39
N ILE A 105 -14.15 5.53 0.89
CA ILE A 105 -14.53 6.58 1.86
C ILE A 105 -14.44 7.98 1.28
N GLY A 106 -13.81 8.14 0.10
CA GLY A 106 -13.67 9.41 -0.60
C GLY A 106 -13.37 9.22 -2.07
N CYS A 107 -13.98 10.06 -2.90
CA CYS A 107 -13.68 10.17 -4.33
C CYS A 107 -13.78 11.65 -4.72
N TYR A 108 -12.65 12.26 -5.09
CA TYR A 108 -12.53 13.69 -5.29
C TYR A 108 -12.07 14.01 -6.70
N ASP A 109 -12.78 14.96 -7.33
CA ASP A 109 -12.48 15.44 -8.68
C ASP A 109 -11.49 16.62 -8.63
N LYS A 110 -10.34 16.45 -9.27
CA LYS A 110 -9.36 17.56 -9.42
C LYS A 110 -9.61 18.41 -10.66
N GLY A 111 -10.63 18.06 -11.46
CA GLY A 111 -10.98 18.71 -12.71
C GLY A 111 -10.45 17.98 -13.96
N ALA A 112 -10.98 18.35 -15.10
CA ALA A 112 -10.64 17.74 -16.38
C ALA A 112 -9.11 17.81 -16.64
N GLY A 113 -8.51 16.65 -16.96
CA GLY A 113 -7.07 16.52 -17.20
C GLY A 113 -6.18 16.62 -15.95
N LYS A 114 -6.76 16.75 -14.75
CA LYS A 114 -5.99 16.85 -13.49
C LYS A 114 -6.10 15.61 -12.60
N GLY A 115 -6.96 14.65 -12.99
CA GLY A 115 -7.13 13.37 -12.31
C GLY A 115 -8.14 13.39 -11.16
N ALA A 116 -8.24 12.26 -10.47
CA ALA A 116 -9.10 12.02 -9.32
C ALA A 116 -8.29 11.48 -8.13
N ILE A 117 -8.74 11.75 -6.92
CA ILE A 117 -8.25 11.15 -5.69
C ILE A 117 -9.31 10.18 -5.18
N ILE A 118 -8.92 8.95 -4.88
CA ILE A 118 -9.83 7.92 -4.36
C ILE A 118 -9.22 7.37 -3.08
N GLU A 119 -10.00 7.37 -2.00
CA GLU A 119 -9.59 6.87 -0.68
C GLU A 119 -10.36 5.59 -0.36
N VAL A 120 -9.62 4.55 0.01
CA VAL A 120 -10.17 3.26 0.43
C VAL A 120 -9.74 2.99 1.86
N GLU A 121 -10.72 2.82 2.75
CA GLU A 121 -10.49 2.33 4.10
C GLU A 121 -10.60 0.80 4.12
N THR A 122 -9.63 0.15 4.75
CA THR A 122 -9.63 -1.30 4.97
C THR A 122 -9.46 -1.57 6.46
N THR A 123 -10.34 -2.37 7.05
CA THR A 123 -10.25 -2.83 8.44
C THR A 123 -9.83 -4.29 8.46
N ILE A 124 -8.85 -4.63 9.29
CA ILE A 124 -8.30 -5.98 9.44
C ILE A 124 -8.57 -6.50 10.85
N ASN A 125 -9.27 -7.61 10.92
CA ASN A 125 -9.60 -8.30 12.16
C ASN A 125 -9.02 -9.71 12.18
N GLN A 126 -8.62 -10.22 13.34
CA GLN A 126 -8.31 -11.65 13.49
C GLN A 126 -9.54 -12.50 13.25
N LYS A 127 -9.41 -13.56 12.43
CA LYS A 127 -10.53 -14.46 12.09
C LYS A 127 -11.10 -15.20 13.30
N LYS A 128 -10.22 -15.58 14.25
CA LYS A 128 -10.60 -16.46 15.39
C LYS A 128 -11.57 -15.81 16.40
N ASP A 129 -11.45 -14.48 16.61
CA ASP A 129 -12.17 -13.79 17.71
C ASP A 129 -12.66 -12.39 17.29
N ASN A 130 -12.49 -12.02 16.03
CA ASN A 130 -12.85 -10.73 15.46
C ASN A 130 -12.14 -9.52 16.11
N THR A 131 -11.00 -9.75 16.79
CA THR A 131 -10.19 -8.67 17.36
C THR A 131 -9.63 -7.79 16.24
N GLU A 132 -9.91 -6.49 16.27
CA GLU A 132 -9.37 -5.52 15.31
C GLU A 132 -7.85 -5.40 15.50
N ILE A 133 -7.09 -5.57 14.43
CA ILE A 133 -5.63 -5.38 14.41
C ILE A 133 -5.28 -3.97 13.96
N CYS A 134 -5.77 -3.58 12.78
CA CYS A 134 -5.46 -2.27 12.21
C CYS A 134 -6.52 -1.79 11.22
N LYS A 135 -6.46 -0.49 10.95
CA LYS A 135 -7.12 0.16 9.83
C LYS A 135 -6.10 0.77 8.90
N LEU A 136 -6.36 0.63 7.62
CA LEU A 136 -5.57 1.18 6.54
C LEU A 136 -6.42 2.21 5.81
N VAL A 137 -5.85 3.36 5.43
CA VAL A 137 -6.45 4.23 4.42
C VAL A 137 -5.43 4.41 3.31
N SER A 138 -5.79 3.92 2.14
CA SER A 138 -4.99 4.03 0.93
C SER A 138 -5.57 5.13 0.04
N THR A 139 -4.74 6.10 -0.32
CA THR A 139 -5.10 7.18 -1.25
C THR A 139 -4.50 6.87 -2.60
N THR A 140 -5.37 6.73 -3.59
CA THR A 140 -5.01 6.47 -4.99
C THR A 140 -5.17 7.74 -5.80
N PHE A 141 -4.15 8.09 -6.59
CA PHE A 141 -4.24 9.17 -7.56
C PHE A 141 -4.43 8.60 -8.97
N ALA A 142 -5.65 8.67 -9.47
CA ALA A 142 -6.05 8.28 -10.82
C ALA A 142 -5.87 9.47 -11.78
N ARG A 143 -4.66 9.63 -12.31
CA ARG A 143 -4.24 10.82 -13.08
C ARG A 143 -5.02 11.04 -14.36
N GLY A 144 -5.59 9.98 -14.93
CA GLY A 144 -6.35 10.01 -16.17
C GLY A 144 -7.85 10.32 -16.01
N ASP A 145 -8.37 10.37 -14.78
CA ASP A 145 -9.80 10.17 -14.52
C ASP A 145 -10.51 11.37 -13.86
N GLY A 146 -10.04 12.60 -14.09
CA GLY A 146 -10.67 13.82 -13.61
C GLY A 146 -11.75 14.37 -14.54
N GLY A 147 -12.57 15.30 -14.01
CA GLY A 147 -13.63 15.97 -14.76
C GLY A 147 -14.97 15.24 -14.74
N PHE A 148 -15.23 14.41 -13.72
CA PHE A 148 -16.50 13.69 -13.56
C PHE A 148 -17.56 14.46 -12.74
N GLY A 149 -17.21 15.66 -12.21
CA GLY A 149 -18.15 16.53 -11.48
C GLY A 149 -18.35 16.13 -10.02
N GLY A 150 -17.46 15.35 -9.43
CA GLY A 150 -17.47 15.02 -8.00
C GLY A 150 -16.98 16.17 -7.11
N PRO A 151 -16.99 15.98 -5.77
CA PRO A 151 -16.50 16.98 -4.83
C PRO A 151 -15.01 17.26 -4.99
N GLU A 152 -14.58 18.47 -4.62
CA GLU A 152 -13.16 18.81 -4.53
C GLU A 152 -12.50 18.09 -3.33
N SER A 153 -11.21 17.73 -3.48
CA SER A 153 -10.43 17.17 -2.38
C SER A 153 -10.32 18.15 -1.22
N PRO A 154 -10.48 17.69 0.03
CA PRO A 154 -10.20 18.52 1.20
C PRO A 154 -8.79 19.12 1.11
N LYS A 155 -8.64 20.37 1.49
CA LYS A 155 -7.32 20.99 1.61
C LYS A 155 -6.69 20.51 2.92
N ASN A 156 -5.74 19.61 2.82
CA ASN A 156 -4.92 19.24 3.95
C ASN A 156 -3.81 20.27 4.13
N GLU A 157 -3.70 20.86 5.29
CA GLU A 157 -2.52 21.64 5.65
C GLU A 157 -1.33 20.68 5.75
N ILE A 158 -0.37 20.85 4.83
CA ILE A 158 0.88 20.09 4.89
C ILE A 158 1.79 20.83 5.87
N PHE A 159 2.02 20.23 7.03
CA PHE A 159 3.07 20.71 7.94
C PHE A 159 4.44 20.53 7.26
N LYS A 160 5.12 21.66 7.03
CA LYS A 160 6.52 21.64 6.59
C LYS A 160 7.38 21.97 7.79
N PRO A 161 8.26 21.04 8.23
CA PRO A 161 9.20 21.35 9.29
C PRO A 161 10.13 22.51 8.85
N GLU A 162 10.45 23.38 9.79
CA GLU A 162 11.40 24.47 9.58
C GLU A 162 12.79 24.03 10.08
N GLY A 163 13.86 24.45 9.37
CA GLY A 163 15.24 24.14 9.73
C GLY A 163 15.78 22.82 9.14
N ASP A 164 16.97 22.47 9.55
CA ASP A 164 17.66 21.24 9.14
C ASP A 164 17.09 20.02 9.87
N PRO A 165 17.15 18.80 9.28
CA PRO A 165 16.71 17.59 9.94
C PRO A 165 17.60 17.25 11.14
N ASP A 166 17.00 16.76 12.23
CA ASP A 166 17.75 16.31 13.42
C ASP A 166 18.65 15.10 13.13
N VAL A 167 18.22 14.22 12.21
CA VAL A 167 18.97 13.02 11.82
C VAL A 167 18.82 12.79 10.32
N VAL A 168 19.94 12.51 9.66
CA VAL A 168 19.98 12.06 8.27
C VAL A 168 20.48 10.62 8.24
N HIS A 169 19.72 9.71 7.64
CA HIS A 169 20.11 8.33 7.45
C HIS A 169 20.00 7.94 5.97
N GLU A 170 21.05 7.35 5.43
CA GLU A 170 21.11 6.90 4.05
C GLU A 170 20.96 5.38 3.97
N ILE A 171 19.97 4.93 3.21
CA ILE A 171 19.72 3.50 2.96
C ILE A 171 19.91 3.24 1.47
N LYS A 172 20.78 2.28 1.14
CA LYS A 172 21.02 1.84 -0.25
C LYS A 172 19.99 0.78 -0.62
N THR A 173 19.30 1.00 -1.74
CA THR A 173 18.41 0.00 -2.34
C THR A 173 19.21 -0.92 -3.28
N LYS A 174 18.75 -2.19 -3.40
CA LYS A 174 19.35 -3.19 -4.29
C LYS A 174 18.65 -3.20 -5.65
N PRO A 175 19.35 -3.56 -6.75
CA PRO A 175 18.73 -3.64 -8.07
C PRO A 175 17.57 -4.62 -8.18
N ASP A 176 17.58 -5.68 -7.39
CA ASP A 176 16.57 -6.75 -7.34
C ASP A 176 15.54 -6.57 -6.23
N GLN A 177 15.61 -5.49 -5.45
CA GLN A 177 14.74 -5.27 -4.28
C GLN A 177 13.26 -5.26 -4.64
N ALA A 178 12.88 -4.62 -5.75
CA ALA A 178 11.50 -4.62 -6.24
C ALA A 178 11.01 -6.04 -6.58
N LEU A 179 11.89 -6.92 -7.08
CA LEU A 179 11.54 -8.31 -7.40
C LEU A 179 11.31 -9.16 -6.15
N ILE A 180 11.96 -8.84 -5.04
CA ILE A 180 11.71 -9.47 -3.75
C ILE A 180 10.43 -8.91 -3.13
N PHE A 181 10.30 -7.58 -3.04
CA PHE A 181 9.15 -6.93 -2.42
C PHE A 181 7.81 -7.33 -3.06
N ARG A 182 7.75 -7.42 -4.41
CA ARG A 182 6.51 -7.81 -5.12
C ARG A 182 5.93 -9.15 -4.67
N LEU A 183 6.77 -10.07 -4.16
CA LEU A 183 6.33 -11.37 -3.66
C LEU A 183 5.47 -11.27 -2.39
N SER A 184 5.46 -10.10 -1.75
CA SER A 184 4.60 -9.80 -0.60
C SER A 184 3.20 -9.32 -1.00
N GLY A 185 2.84 -9.32 -2.30
CA GLY A 185 1.46 -9.08 -2.77
C GLY A 185 1.30 -8.01 -3.85
N ASP A 186 2.22 -7.07 -4.00
CA ASP A 186 2.14 -6.05 -5.06
C ASP A 186 2.78 -6.52 -6.36
N TYR A 187 1.99 -7.20 -7.17
CA TYR A 187 2.42 -7.75 -8.46
C TYR A 187 2.30 -6.76 -9.63
N ASN A 188 2.14 -5.46 -9.38
CA ASN A 188 2.06 -4.46 -10.45
C ASN A 188 3.30 -4.56 -11.36
N PRO A 189 3.11 -4.81 -12.68
CA PRO A 189 4.21 -4.99 -13.63
C PRO A 189 5.11 -3.76 -13.79
N LEU A 190 4.67 -2.59 -13.34
CA LEU A 190 5.48 -1.37 -13.29
C LEU A 190 6.81 -1.57 -12.55
N HIS A 191 6.85 -2.49 -11.60
CA HIS A 191 7.99 -2.76 -10.73
C HIS A 191 8.87 -3.93 -11.21
N SER A 192 8.49 -4.60 -12.32
CA SER A 192 9.16 -5.82 -12.77
C SER A 192 9.33 -5.93 -14.29
N ASP A 193 8.41 -5.37 -15.10
CA ASP A 193 8.43 -5.50 -16.55
C ASP A 193 8.95 -4.21 -17.23
N PRO A 194 10.12 -4.26 -17.91
CA PRO A 194 10.68 -3.09 -18.60
C PRO A 194 9.77 -2.53 -19.70
N ASN A 195 8.98 -3.37 -20.38
CA ASN A 195 8.10 -2.89 -21.45
C ASN A 195 6.89 -2.16 -20.85
N PHE A 196 6.33 -2.69 -19.75
CA PHE A 196 5.27 -2.00 -19.03
C PHE A 196 5.76 -0.68 -18.45
N ALA A 197 6.92 -0.65 -17.82
CA ALA A 197 7.51 0.57 -17.26
C ALA A 197 7.66 1.66 -18.33
N LYS A 198 8.17 1.31 -19.52
CA LYS A 198 8.28 2.24 -20.67
C LYS A 198 6.93 2.78 -21.11
N THR A 199 5.90 1.94 -21.19
CA THR A 199 4.52 2.36 -21.53
C THR A 199 3.96 3.33 -20.50
N ALA A 200 4.31 3.16 -19.22
CA ALA A 200 3.93 4.05 -18.13
C ALA A 200 4.79 5.34 -18.04
N GLY A 201 5.79 5.51 -18.93
CA GLY A 201 6.63 6.71 -19.01
C GLY A 201 7.93 6.65 -18.20
N PHE A 202 8.35 5.47 -17.74
CA PHE A 202 9.59 5.26 -17.00
C PHE A 202 10.65 4.58 -17.88
N GLU A 203 11.92 4.93 -17.70
CA GLU A 203 13.04 4.31 -18.45
C GLU A 203 13.24 2.83 -18.10
N LYS A 204 12.95 2.45 -16.86
CA LYS A 204 13.10 1.10 -16.31
C LYS A 204 12.05 0.85 -15.22
N PRO A 205 11.83 -0.42 -14.80
CA PRO A 205 11.04 -0.71 -13.62
C PRO A 205 11.52 0.09 -12.41
N ILE A 206 10.56 0.65 -11.66
CA ILE A 206 10.85 1.47 -10.47
C ILE A 206 10.60 0.66 -9.20
N LEU A 207 11.21 1.07 -8.10
CA LEU A 207 10.94 0.50 -6.79
C LEU A 207 9.50 0.84 -6.36
N HIS A 208 8.86 -0.04 -5.59
CA HIS A 208 7.55 0.23 -5.01
C HIS A 208 7.62 1.41 -4.04
N GLY A 209 6.58 2.24 -4.03
CA GLY A 209 6.52 3.40 -3.13
C GLY A 209 6.46 3.02 -1.64
N MET A 210 6.04 1.78 -1.36
CA MET A 210 5.95 1.24 0.01
C MET A 210 7.22 0.45 0.42
N CYS A 211 8.14 0.24 -0.48
CA CYS A 211 9.43 -0.39 -0.25
C CYS A 211 10.49 0.64 0.15
#